data_d6ab9fab023f108ef9cab7fabc30b52d
#
_entry.id   d6ab9fab023f108ef9cab7fabc30b52d
#
_cell.length_a   1.000
_cell.length_b   1.000
_cell.length_c   1.000
_cell.angle_alpha   90.00
_cell.angle_beta   90.00
_cell.angle_gamma   90.00
#
_symmetry.space_group_name_H-M   'P 1'
#
loop_
_entity.id
_entity.type
_entity.pdbx_description
1 polymer ?
#
loop_
_entity_poly.entity_id
_entity_poly.type
_entity_poly.pdbx_seq_one_letter_code
_entity_poly.pdbx_strand_id
1 'polypeptide(L)'
;TAVLGLGDIGPAAAMPVMEGKCQLFKEFGGVDAFPICLSTKDPHEIVQTIKNISVAFGGINLEDISAPRCFEIEERLKEELDIPVFHDDQHGTAVVVLAALINALKIVGKKIKDVKVVVNGIGAAGVACSKIVMAAGVKNIIGCDTTGAIYEGRQENMNWVKDWYARNTNPTKEEG
;
A
#
# COMPACT_ATOMS: atom_id res chain seq x y z
N THR A 1 -9.94 2.31 -8.26
CA THR A 1 -8.66 2.89 -7.87
C THR A 1 -8.01 3.69 -8.99
N ALA A 2 -7.03 4.49 -8.67
CA ALA A 2 -6.37 5.40 -9.58
C ALA A 2 -5.24 4.71 -10.38
N VAL A 3 -5.56 4.05 -11.47
CA VAL A 3 -4.53 3.61 -12.42
C VAL A 3 -3.84 4.85 -13.01
N LEU A 4 -2.53 5.00 -12.77
CA LEU A 4 -1.73 6.14 -13.25
C LEU A 4 -2.33 7.53 -12.92
N GLY A 5 -3.05 7.64 -11.81
CA GLY A 5 -3.70 8.90 -11.43
C GLY A 5 -5.00 9.21 -12.17
N LEU A 6 -5.52 8.30 -12.97
CA LEU A 6 -6.73 8.50 -13.76
C LEU A 6 -8.04 8.34 -12.95
N GLY A 7 -7.94 7.91 -11.70
CA GLY A 7 -9.10 7.65 -10.84
C GLY A 7 -9.75 6.30 -11.16
N ASP A 8 -11.05 6.21 -10.89
CA ASP A 8 -11.82 5.00 -11.10
C ASP A 8 -12.26 4.87 -12.56
N ILE A 9 -11.45 4.20 -13.35
CA ILE A 9 -11.70 3.96 -14.78
C ILE A 9 -12.53 2.71 -15.06
N GLY A 10 -12.80 1.91 -14.02
CA GLY A 10 -13.52 0.65 -14.12
C GLY A 10 -12.67 -0.54 -14.62
N PRO A 11 -13.19 -1.77 -14.45
CA PRO A 11 -12.41 -3.00 -14.69
C PRO A 11 -12.02 -3.19 -16.16
N ALA A 12 -12.89 -2.86 -17.09
CA ALA A 12 -12.59 -3.04 -18.52
C ALA A 12 -11.45 -2.13 -18.99
N ALA A 13 -11.42 -0.87 -18.56
CA ALA A 13 -10.36 0.06 -18.92
C ALA A 13 -9.04 -0.20 -18.16
N ALA A 14 -9.10 -0.87 -17.00
CA ALA A 14 -7.91 -1.29 -16.26
C ALA A 14 -7.25 -2.55 -16.84
N MET A 15 -7.97 -3.36 -17.60
CA MET A 15 -7.47 -4.64 -18.12
C MET A 15 -6.14 -4.54 -18.88
N PRO A 16 -5.90 -3.60 -19.80
CA PRO A 16 -4.62 -3.49 -20.51
C PRO A 16 -3.42 -3.28 -19.58
N VAL A 17 -3.61 -2.55 -18.47
CA VAL A 17 -2.56 -2.35 -17.46
C VAL A 17 -2.26 -3.65 -16.73
N MET A 18 -3.29 -4.42 -16.38
CA MET A 18 -3.13 -5.72 -15.72
C MET A 18 -2.51 -6.77 -16.63
N GLU A 19 -2.83 -6.76 -17.92
CA GLU A 19 -2.16 -7.60 -18.94
C GLU A 19 -0.66 -7.27 -19.02
N GLY A 20 -0.30 -5.98 -19.09
CA GLY A 20 1.09 -5.54 -19.05
C GLY A 20 1.81 -5.97 -17.77
N LYS A 21 1.14 -5.88 -16.62
CA LYS A 21 1.68 -6.37 -15.35
C LYS A 21 1.93 -7.88 -15.37
N CYS A 22 1.03 -8.67 -15.93
CA CYS A 22 1.22 -10.11 -16.11
C CYS A 22 2.45 -10.44 -16.97
N GLN A 23 2.70 -9.64 -18.02
CA GLN A 23 3.92 -9.79 -18.84
C GLN A 23 5.18 -9.52 -18.02
N LEU A 24 5.18 -8.50 -17.16
CA LEU A 24 6.32 -8.22 -16.27
C LEU A 24 6.55 -9.34 -15.25
N PHE A 25 5.49 -9.91 -14.68
CA PHE A 25 5.59 -11.08 -13.81
C PHE A 25 6.26 -12.26 -14.54
N LYS A 26 5.90 -12.49 -15.80
CA LYS A 26 6.50 -13.55 -16.62
C LYS A 26 7.97 -13.26 -16.93
N GLU A 27 8.25 -12.06 -17.45
CA GLU A 27 9.59 -11.68 -17.93
C GLU A 27 10.62 -11.61 -16.80
N PHE A 28 10.28 -10.98 -15.67
CA PHE A 28 11.22 -10.74 -14.59
C PHE A 28 11.12 -11.74 -13.43
N GLY A 29 9.95 -12.32 -13.22
CA GLY A 29 9.71 -13.26 -12.12
C GLY A 29 9.66 -14.73 -12.57
N GLY A 30 9.55 -15.01 -13.86
CA GLY A 30 9.33 -16.37 -14.38
C GLY A 30 7.98 -16.98 -13.95
N VAL A 31 7.04 -16.15 -13.49
CA VAL A 31 5.74 -16.57 -12.94
C VAL A 31 4.65 -16.36 -14.00
N ASP A 32 3.78 -17.35 -14.15
CA ASP A 32 2.58 -17.20 -14.98
C ASP A 32 1.51 -16.46 -14.18
N ALA A 33 1.08 -15.31 -14.66
CA ALA A 33 0.07 -14.48 -14.04
C ALA A 33 -1.14 -14.31 -14.95
N PHE A 34 -2.33 -14.22 -14.35
CA PHE A 34 -3.60 -14.11 -15.04
C PHE A 34 -4.34 -12.87 -14.54
N PRO A 35 -4.68 -11.89 -15.41
CA PRO A 35 -5.38 -10.69 -15.01
C PRO A 35 -6.86 -11.00 -14.76
N ILE A 36 -7.35 -10.59 -13.57
CA ILE A 36 -8.76 -10.74 -13.19
C ILE A 36 -9.25 -9.41 -12.64
N CYS A 37 -10.00 -8.67 -13.46
CA CYS A 37 -10.59 -7.39 -13.09
C CYS A 37 -12.04 -7.57 -12.65
N LEU A 38 -12.34 -7.20 -11.41
CA LEU A 38 -13.67 -7.35 -10.83
C LEU A 38 -14.52 -6.08 -11.01
N SER A 39 -15.79 -6.25 -11.31
CA SER A 39 -16.75 -5.14 -11.46
C SER A 39 -17.42 -4.72 -10.16
N THR A 40 -16.91 -5.17 -9.02
CA THR A 40 -17.40 -4.78 -7.69
C THR A 40 -16.38 -3.95 -6.92
N LYS A 41 -16.89 -3.14 -5.98
CA LYS A 41 -16.09 -2.37 -5.01
C LYS A 41 -16.36 -2.81 -3.57
N ASP A 42 -17.30 -3.73 -3.38
CA ASP A 42 -17.65 -4.26 -2.07
C ASP A 42 -16.54 -5.19 -1.55
N PRO A 43 -15.96 -4.92 -0.36
CA PRO A 43 -14.88 -5.73 0.19
C PRO A 43 -15.26 -7.19 0.41
N HIS A 44 -16.51 -7.45 0.80
CA HIS A 44 -16.97 -8.81 1.04
C HIS A 44 -17.07 -9.60 -0.27
N GLU A 45 -17.65 -9.01 -1.32
CA GLU A 45 -17.72 -9.64 -2.64
C GLU A 45 -16.33 -9.89 -3.23
N ILE A 46 -15.40 -8.94 -3.07
CA ILE A 46 -14.00 -9.10 -3.52
C ILE A 46 -13.35 -10.28 -2.82
N VAL A 47 -13.41 -10.33 -1.49
CA VAL A 47 -12.83 -11.41 -0.69
C VAL A 47 -13.45 -12.75 -1.07
N GLN A 48 -14.79 -12.83 -1.17
CA GLN A 48 -15.47 -14.08 -1.52
C GLN A 48 -15.12 -14.57 -2.93
N THR A 49 -15.03 -13.65 -3.90
CA THR A 49 -14.64 -14.00 -5.27
C THR A 49 -13.22 -14.54 -5.30
N ILE A 50 -12.27 -13.88 -4.65
CA ILE A 50 -10.86 -14.32 -4.60
C ILE A 50 -10.75 -15.69 -3.92
N LYS A 51 -11.45 -15.92 -2.82
CA LYS A 51 -11.49 -17.23 -2.17
C LYS A 51 -11.98 -18.34 -3.10
N ASN A 52 -13.04 -18.09 -3.85
CA ASN A 52 -13.62 -19.08 -4.75
C ASN A 52 -12.66 -19.48 -5.89
N ILE A 53 -11.84 -18.55 -6.38
CA ILE A 53 -10.90 -18.83 -7.47
C ILE A 53 -9.49 -19.20 -6.99
N SER A 54 -9.16 -18.96 -5.73
CA SER A 54 -7.80 -19.15 -5.17
C SER A 54 -7.27 -20.57 -5.32
N VAL A 55 -8.15 -21.57 -5.40
CA VAL A 55 -7.79 -22.99 -5.60
C VAL A 55 -6.99 -23.25 -6.88
N ALA A 56 -7.04 -22.31 -7.85
CA ALA A 56 -6.32 -22.42 -9.13
C ALA A 56 -4.95 -21.73 -9.10
N PHE A 57 -4.58 -21.04 -8.00
CA PHE A 57 -3.42 -20.16 -7.95
C PHE A 57 -2.48 -20.48 -6.79
N GLY A 58 -1.20 -20.22 -7.00
CA GLY A 58 -0.17 -20.30 -5.97
C GLY A 58 0.03 -19.00 -5.17
N GLY A 59 -0.64 -17.93 -5.54
CA GLY A 59 -0.60 -16.64 -4.85
C GLY A 59 -1.55 -15.62 -5.48
N ILE A 60 -1.86 -14.56 -4.73
CA ILE A 60 -2.75 -13.47 -5.15
C ILE A 60 -1.99 -12.15 -5.07
N ASN A 61 -1.90 -11.43 -6.19
CA ASN A 61 -1.49 -10.03 -6.22
C ASN A 61 -2.73 -9.14 -6.29
N LEU A 62 -2.97 -8.37 -5.25
CA LEU A 62 -3.99 -7.34 -5.23
C LEU A 62 -3.42 -6.07 -5.87
N GLU A 63 -4.20 -5.42 -6.70
CA GLU A 63 -3.80 -4.23 -7.43
C GLU A 63 -4.96 -3.25 -7.54
N ASP A 64 -4.67 -1.96 -7.51
CA ASP A 64 -5.63 -0.88 -7.76
C ASP A 64 -6.88 -0.91 -6.85
N ILE A 65 -6.73 -1.35 -5.62
CA ILE A 65 -7.78 -1.27 -4.60
C ILE A 65 -7.52 -0.08 -3.69
N SER A 66 -8.44 0.89 -3.67
CA SER A 66 -8.25 2.12 -2.91
C SER A 66 -8.28 1.92 -1.39
N ALA A 67 -7.48 2.75 -0.67
CA ALA A 67 -7.60 2.87 0.78
C ALA A 67 -8.97 3.50 1.18
N PRO A 68 -9.55 3.15 2.36
CA PRO A 68 -9.01 2.22 3.35
C PRO A 68 -9.36 0.74 3.11
N ARG A 69 -10.25 0.41 2.17
CA ARG A 69 -10.74 -0.97 1.95
C ARG A 69 -9.65 -1.96 1.53
N CYS A 70 -8.57 -1.49 0.88
CA CYS A 70 -7.46 -2.37 0.49
C CYS A 70 -6.80 -3.06 1.70
N PHE A 71 -6.74 -2.39 2.83
CA PHE A 71 -6.16 -2.95 4.07
C PHE A 71 -7.03 -4.10 4.61
N GLU A 72 -8.34 -3.86 4.72
CA GLU A 72 -9.29 -4.88 5.15
C GLU A 72 -9.29 -6.11 4.25
N ILE A 73 -9.33 -5.89 2.94
CA ILE A 73 -9.35 -6.99 1.96
C ILE A 73 -8.07 -7.84 2.06
N GLU A 74 -6.91 -7.18 2.12
CA GLU A 74 -5.64 -7.89 2.22
C GLU A 74 -5.51 -8.67 3.53
N GLU A 75 -5.85 -8.06 4.67
CA GLU A 75 -5.78 -8.70 5.99
C GLU A 75 -6.69 -9.92 6.02
N ARG A 76 -7.94 -9.80 5.59
CA ARG A 76 -8.89 -10.93 5.55
C ARG A 76 -8.41 -12.06 4.65
N LEU A 77 -7.90 -11.75 3.46
CA LEU A 77 -7.40 -12.78 2.55
C LEU A 77 -6.16 -13.48 3.10
N LYS A 78 -5.27 -12.78 3.80
CA LYS A 78 -4.11 -13.38 4.48
C LYS A 78 -4.51 -14.32 5.62
N GLU A 79 -5.61 -14.03 6.30
CA GLU A 79 -6.13 -14.88 7.38
C GLU A 79 -6.92 -16.09 6.84
N GLU A 80 -7.60 -15.92 5.71
CA GLU A 80 -8.55 -16.90 5.18
C GLU A 80 -7.98 -17.81 4.08
N LEU A 81 -6.75 -17.52 3.55
CA LEU A 81 -6.10 -18.31 2.51
C LEU A 81 -4.75 -18.85 2.96
N ASP A 82 -4.43 -20.08 2.54
CA ASP A 82 -3.13 -20.75 2.79
C ASP A 82 -2.05 -20.39 1.74
N ILE A 83 -2.36 -19.50 0.80
CA ILE A 83 -1.44 -19.02 -0.25
C ILE A 83 -1.03 -17.57 0.01
N PRO A 84 0.15 -17.13 -0.46
CA PRO A 84 0.57 -15.73 -0.33
C PRO A 84 -0.42 -14.74 -0.93
N VAL A 85 -0.74 -13.69 -0.18
CA VAL A 85 -1.54 -12.54 -0.63
C VAL A 85 -0.69 -11.28 -0.49
N PHE A 86 -0.61 -10.51 -1.55
CA PHE A 86 0.23 -9.32 -1.66
C PHE A 86 -0.55 -8.18 -2.31
N HIS A 87 -0.51 -6.98 -1.74
CA HIS A 87 -1.06 -5.78 -2.34
C HIS A 87 0.08 -4.86 -2.80
N ASP A 88 0.29 -4.77 -4.11
CA ASP A 88 1.46 -4.11 -4.68
C ASP A 88 1.51 -2.61 -4.42
N ASP A 89 0.37 -1.91 -4.50
CA ASP A 89 0.27 -0.47 -4.17
C ASP A 89 0.72 -0.14 -2.73
N GLN A 90 0.64 -1.12 -1.84
CA GLN A 90 1.18 -0.98 -0.48
C GLN A 90 2.65 -1.43 -0.44
N HIS A 91 2.89 -2.71 -0.66
CA HIS A 91 4.14 -3.36 -0.30
C HIS A 91 5.21 -3.24 -1.38
N GLY A 92 4.86 -3.26 -2.67
CA GLY A 92 5.81 -3.04 -3.75
C GLY A 92 6.41 -1.64 -3.68
N THR A 93 5.56 -0.62 -3.53
CA THR A 93 5.99 0.77 -3.33
C THR A 93 6.84 0.91 -2.06
N ALA A 94 6.45 0.28 -0.96
CA ALA A 94 7.20 0.35 0.30
C ALA A 94 8.61 -0.23 0.18
N VAL A 95 8.77 -1.36 -0.52
CA VAL A 95 10.09 -2.00 -0.75
C VAL A 95 11.03 -1.07 -1.52
N VAL A 96 10.57 -0.49 -2.63
CA VAL A 96 11.44 0.39 -3.44
C VAL A 96 11.78 1.69 -2.74
N VAL A 97 10.85 2.25 -1.95
CA VAL A 97 11.08 3.45 -1.13
C VAL A 97 12.14 3.18 -0.07
N LEU A 98 12.04 2.06 0.66
CA LEU A 98 13.05 1.71 1.67
C LEU A 98 14.41 1.45 1.03
N ALA A 99 14.47 0.75 -0.10
CA ALA A 99 15.71 0.49 -0.83
C ALA A 99 16.37 1.81 -1.26
N ALA A 100 15.60 2.75 -1.79
CA ALA A 100 16.08 4.09 -2.15
C ALA A 100 16.58 4.87 -0.93
N LEU A 101 15.82 4.86 0.17
CA LEU A 101 16.20 5.55 1.42
C LEU A 101 17.52 5.03 1.97
N ILE A 102 17.69 3.70 2.07
CA ILE A 102 18.93 3.08 2.57
C ILE A 102 20.14 3.54 1.74
N ASN A 103 20.00 3.55 0.42
CA ASN A 103 21.12 3.94 -0.46
C ASN A 103 21.38 5.46 -0.43
N ALA A 104 20.33 6.29 -0.37
CA ALA A 104 20.47 7.74 -0.20
C ALA A 104 21.18 8.09 1.11
N LEU A 105 20.85 7.41 2.22
CA LEU A 105 21.47 7.64 3.51
C LEU A 105 22.96 7.28 3.50
N LYS A 106 23.37 6.24 2.77
CA LYS A 106 24.80 5.92 2.57
C LYS A 106 25.55 7.05 1.87
N ILE A 107 24.94 7.62 0.80
CA ILE A 107 25.56 8.69 0.01
C ILE A 107 25.74 9.96 0.85
N VAL A 108 24.75 10.34 1.66
CA VAL A 108 24.78 11.56 2.48
C VAL A 108 25.42 11.34 3.86
N GLY A 109 25.87 10.13 4.19
CA GLY A 109 26.52 9.80 5.46
C GLY A 109 25.63 9.92 6.70
N LYS A 110 24.30 9.79 6.55
CA LYS A 110 23.34 9.87 7.67
C LYS A 110 22.93 8.48 8.14
N LYS A 111 22.66 8.36 9.45
CA LYS A 111 22.11 7.14 10.04
C LYS A 111 20.59 7.17 9.97
N ILE A 112 19.97 6.05 9.65
CA ILE A 112 18.52 5.91 9.51
C ILE A 112 17.73 6.34 10.74
N LYS A 113 18.27 6.14 11.93
CA LYS A 113 17.65 6.53 13.20
C LYS A 113 17.65 8.04 13.49
N ASP A 114 18.47 8.80 12.76
CA ASP A 114 18.71 10.23 12.99
C ASP A 114 17.97 11.13 11.97
N VAL A 115 17.22 10.51 11.06
CA VAL A 115 16.48 11.27 10.04
C VAL A 115 15.03 11.50 10.46
N LYS A 116 14.49 12.63 10.01
CA LYS A 116 13.06 12.94 10.00
C LYS A 116 12.53 12.66 8.60
N VAL A 117 11.47 11.89 8.51
CA VAL A 117 10.80 11.54 7.25
C VAL A 117 9.44 12.21 7.21
N VAL A 118 9.18 12.96 6.16
CA VAL A 118 7.85 13.51 5.87
C VAL A 118 7.24 12.75 4.71
N VAL A 119 6.06 12.19 4.92
CA VAL A 119 5.33 11.42 3.92
C VAL A 119 4.14 12.24 3.44
N ASN A 120 4.22 12.74 2.22
CA ASN A 120 3.15 13.52 1.61
C ASN A 120 2.19 12.58 0.87
N GLY A 121 1.04 12.33 1.47
CA GLY A 121 0.02 11.40 0.98
C GLY A 121 -0.07 10.12 1.81
N ILE A 122 -0.95 10.10 2.82
CA ILE A 122 -1.22 8.92 3.67
C ILE A 122 -2.42 8.15 3.12
N GLY A 123 -2.19 7.55 1.96
CA GLY A 123 -3.04 6.52 1.35
C GLY A 123 -2.43 5.13 1.55
N ALA A 124 -2.79 4.18 0.69
CA ALA A 124 -2.29 2.80 0.74
C ALA A 124 -0.75 2.73 0.77
N ALA A 125 -0.09 3.38 -0.18
CA ALA A 125 1.37 3.43 -0.26
C ALA A 125 2.00 4.17 0.93
N GLY A 126 1.49 5.36 1.29
CA GLY A 126 2.08 6.16 2.36
C GLY A 126 2.08 5.45 3.71
N VAL A 127 1.01 4.75 4.05
CA VAL A 127 0.93 3.93 5.27
C VAL A 127 1.94 2.78 5.24
N ALA A 128 2.00 2.04 4.13
CA ALA A 128 2.92 0.91 4.01
C ALA A 128 4.39 1.35 4.02
N CYS A 129 4.73 2.43 3.29
CA CYS A 129 6.06 3.04 3.33
C CYS A 129 6.45 3.45 4.74
N SER A 130 5.54 4.09 5.48
CA SER A 130 5.80 4.48 6.86
C SER A 130 6.06 3.27 7.76
N LYS A 131 5.24 2.23 7.66
CA LYS A 131 5.43 0.99 8.43
C LYS A 131 6.81 0.36 8.18
N ILE A 132 7.23 0.25 6.93
CA ILE A 132 8.50 -0.40 6.58
C ILE A 132 9.72 0.45 7.01
N VAL A 133 9.65 1.78 6.85
CA VAL A 133 10.75 2.66 7.30
C VAL A 133 10.84 2.76 8.82
N MET A 134 9.71 2.67 9.55
CA MET A 134 9.69 2.53 11.00
C MET A 134 10.38 1.23 11.44
N ALA A 135 10.03 0.12 10.80
CA ALA A 135 10.65 -1.18 11.07
C ALA A 135 12.16 -1.17 10.78
N ALA A 136 12.61 -0.38 9.80
CA ALA A 136 14.03 -0.17 9.49
C ALA A 136 14.75 0.77 10.48
N GLY A 137 14.03 1.42 11.41
CA GLY A 137 14.59 2.20 12.50
C GLY A 137 14.41 3.72 12.42
N VAL A 138 13.62 4.23 11.49
CA VAL A 138 13.22 5.66 11.49
C VAL A 138 12.29 5.90 12.67
N LYS A 139 12.62 6.89 13.51
CA LYS A 139 11.84 7.21 14.73
C LYS A 139 10.95 8.43 14.57
N ASN A 140 11.28 9.33 13.67
CA ASN A 140 10.56 10.57 13.48
C ASN A 140 9.93 10.58 12.08
N ILE A 141 8.64 10.29 12.01
CA ILE A 141 7.85 10.27 10.78
C ILE A 141 6.67 11.21 10.96
N ILE A 142 6.43 12.06 9.98
CA ILE A 142 5.24 12.92 9.90
C ILE A 142 4.53 12.60 8.59
N GLY A 143 3.29 12.18 8.67
CA GLY A 143 2.44 11.99 7.51
C GLY A 143 1.52 13.17 7.29
N CYS A 144 1.34 13.53 6.02
CA CYS A 144 0.44 14.59 5.62
C CYS A 144 -0.59 14.08 4.60
N ASP A 145 -1.76 14.68 4.62
CA ASP A 145 -2.77 14.55 3.59
C ASP A 145 -3.25 15.92 3.10
N THR A 146 -4.35 15.98 2.38
CA THR A 146 -4.89 17.24 1.82
C THR A 146 -5.31 18.26 2.88
N THR A 147 -5.43 17.87 4.14
CA THR A 147 -5.79 18.74 5.28
C THR A 147 -4.61 18.98 6.23
N GLY A 148 -3.38 18.66 5.81
CA GLY A 148 -2.16 18.91 6.59
C GLY A 148 -1.62 17.69 7.31
N ALA A 149 -0.80 17.90 8.33
CA ALA A 149 -0.16 16.83 9.09
C ALA A 149 -1.17 15.98 9.88
N ILE A 150 -0.87 14.69 10.00
CA ILE A 150 -1.64 13.77 10.81
C ILE A 150 -1.01 13.69 12.21
N TYR A 151 -1.79 14.00 13.23
CA TYR A 151 -1.37 13.98 14.63
C TYR A 151 -2.48 13.43 15.54
N GLU A 152 -2.11 12.99 16.70
CA GLU A 152 -3.04 12.46 17.69
C GLU A 152 -3.97 13.56 18.24
N GLY A 153 -5.27 13.40 18.04
CA GLY A 153 -6.30 14.38 18.42
C GLY A 153 -6.88 15.16 17.23
N ARG A 154 -6.31 15.04 16.02
CA ARG A 154 -6.89 15.62 14.81
C ARG A 154 -8.27 15.02 14.54
N GLN A 155 -9.26 15.85 14.21
CA GLN A 155 -10.65 15.44 13.97
C GLN A 155 -11.00 15.37 12.46
N GLU A 156 -10.38 16.22 11.66
CA GLU A 156 -10.73 16.38 10.26
C GLU A 156 -10.11 15.30 9.37
N ASN A 157 -10.89 14.77 8.42
CA ASN A 157 -10.46 13.80 7.40
C ASN A 157 -9.78 12.54 8.00
N MET A 158 -10.31 12.04 9.13
CA MET A 158 -9.81 10.86 9.83
C MET A 158 -10.55 9.59 9.43
N ASN A 159 -9.87 8.46 9.57
CA ASN A 159 -10.42 7.11 9.49
C ASN A 159 -9.57 6.18 10.37
N TRP A 160 -9.97 4.93 10.55
CA TRP A 160 -9.29 3.98 11.43
C TRP A 160 -7.80 3.78 11.13
N VAL A 161 -7.40 3.86 9.85
CA VAL A 161 -5.98 3.76 9.45
C VAL A 161 -5.21 5.00 9.84
N LYS A 162 -5.79 6.19 9.63
CA LYS A 162 -5.19 7.46 10.03
C LYS A 162 -5.15 7.61 11.55
N ASP A 163 -6.11 7.05 12.28
CA ASP A 163 -6.08 6.98 13.74
C ASP A 163 -4.91 6.13 14.23
N TRP A 164 -4.69 4.97 13.60
CA TRP A 164 -3.50 4.17 13.87
C TRP A 164 -2.22 4.98 13.56
N TYR A 165 -2.20 5.65 12.41
CA TYR A 165 -1.05 6.45 11.96
C TYR A 165 -0.72 7.58 12.94
N ALA A 166 -1.72 8.33 13.37
CA ALA A 166 -1.58 9.42 14.34
C ALA A 166 -0.98 8.97 15.68
N ARG A 167 -1.36 7.78 16.16
CA ARG A 167 -0.85 7.20 17.40
C ARG A 167 0.59 6.68 17.33
N ASN A 168 1.06 6.34 16.14
CA ASN A 168 2.35 5.68 15.93
C ASN A 168 3.40 6.57 15.27
N THR A 169 3.03 7.77 14.85
CA THR A 169 3.91 8.72 14.14
C THR A 169 3.77 10.12 14.75
N ASN A 170 4.50 11.09 14.18
CA ASN A 170 4.45 12.49 14.60
C ASN A 170 4.64 12.68 16.13
N PRO A 171 5.78 12.24 16.69
CA PRO A 171 6.00 12.24 18.14
C PRO A 171 6.01 13.64 18.74
N THR A 172 6.21 14.66 17.94
CA THR A 172 6.23 16.08 18.35
C THR A 172 4.88 16.77 18.17
N LYS A 173 3.87 16.06 17.65
CA LYS A 173 2.51 16.57 17.37
C LYS A 173 2.52 17.84 16.52
N GLU A 174 3.36 17.87 15.49
CA GLU A 174 3.39 18.99 14.54
C GLU A 174 2.06 19.05 13.78
N GLU A 175 1.43 20.21 13.79
CA GLU A 175 0.10 20.47 13.21
C GLU A 175 0.18 21.16 11.84
N GLY A 176 1.28 21.28 11.24
CA GLY A 176 1.69 21.95 10.00
C GLY A 176 0.67 22.37 8.95
#